data_07a70a7f2dee10262ced47b4727324bc
#
_entry.id   07a70a7f2dee10262ced47b4727324bc
#
_cell.length_a   1.000
_cell.length_b   1.000
_cell.length_c   1.000
_cell.angle_alpha   90.00
_cell.angle_beta   90.00
_cell.angle_gamma   90.00
#
_symmetry.space_group_name_H-M   'P 1'
#
loop_
_entity.id
_entity.type
_entity.pdbx_description
1 polymer ?
#
loop_
_entity_poly.entity_id
_entity_poly.type
_entity_poly.pdbx_seq_one_letter_code
_entity_poly.pdbx_strand_id
1 'polypeptide(L)'
;KDVVPIAGVIGDYGAIAVAKNSPYKNFKDVVAAYKANPKSVKMAGGSVRGSMDHLIGALAFQEAGADPNKVVYIPYDAGGKALAGLLSGETQILSTGLGEVMGARDQVRIIGITAPKRVSDAPDVPTLKEQGFDVQFVNWRGFFGPPGMSSGDKKKIAKMLGDVQKTPEWEAVRKRNAWVNIYNPDKKFVKFLQTQTKETVSYTHLRAHETTVY
;
A
#
# COMPACT_ATOMS: atom_id res chain seq x y z
N LYS A 1 20.38 0.01 -15.90
CA LYS A 1 21.33 1.13 -16.14
C LYS A 1 20.66 2.34 -16.79
N ASP A 2 19.35 2.31 -16.91
CA ASP A 2 18.58 3.34 -17.61
C ASP A 2 18.24 4.57 -16.74
N VAL A 3 18.48 4.46 -15.44
CA VAL A 3 18.27 5.54 -14.45
C VAL A 3 19.30 5.47 -13.34
N VAL A 4 19.56 6.60 -12.69
CA VAL A 4 20.47 6.72 -11.54
C VAL A 4 19.64 6.91 -10.27
N PRO A 5 19.61 5.93 -9.33
CA PRO A 5 18.89 6.09 -8.07
C PRO A 5 19.49 7.21 -7.23
N ILE A 6 18.67 8.16 -6.77
CA ILE A 6 19.10 9.31 -5.95
C ILE A 6 18.75 9.08 -4.49
N ALA A 7 17.46 9.03 -4.15
CA ALA A 7 16.98 8.80 -2.79
C ALA A 7 15.54 8.29 -2.77
N GLY A 8 15.23 7.35 -1.89
CA GLY A 8 13.87 7.11 -1.41
C GLY A 8 13.48 8.20 -0.42
N VAL A 9 12.24 8.64 -0.42
CA VAL A 9 11.81 9.79 0.39
C VAL A 9 10.64 9.49 1.31
N ILE A 10 9.60 8.82 0.82
CA ILE A 10 8.42 8.45 1.62
C ILE A 10 8.03 7.00 1.41
N GLY A 11 7.30 6.48 2.40
CA GLY A 11 6.50 5.27 2.28
C GLY A 11 5.05 5.55 2.64
N ASP A 12 4.14 4.92 1.92
CA ASP A 12 2.70 4.90 2.19
C ASP A 12 2.30 3.44 2.42
N TYR A 13 1.86 3.12 3.63
CA TYR A 13 1.42 1.76 3.93
C TYR A 13 0.08 1.45 3.28
N GLY A 14 -0.11 0.21 2.91
CA GLY A 14 -1.40 -0.27 2.46
C GLY A 14 -2.44 -0.25 3.57
N ALA A 15 -3.69 -0.01 3.19
CA ALA A 15 -4.83 -0.01 4.10
C ALA A 15 -5.97 -0.82 3.53
N ILE A 16 -6.68 -1.52 4.40
CA ILE A 16 -7.97 -2.13 4.11
C ILE A 16 -9.03 -1.37 4.92
N ALA A 17 -10.01 -0.85 4.21
CA ALA A 17 -11.10 -0.09 4.80
C ALA A 17 -12.47 -0.68 4.43
N VAL A 18 -13.46 -0.38 5.26
CA VAL A 18 -14.87 -0.72 5.05
C VAL A 18 -15.72 0.52 5.24
N ALA A 19 -16.93 0.56 4.72
CA ALA A 19 -17.87 1.64 5.02
C ALA A 19 -18.09 1.75 6.54
N LYS A 20 -18.33 2.96 7.05
CA LYS A 20 -18.47 3.23 8.49
C LYS A 20 -19.54 2.37 9.17
N ASN A 21 -20.64 2.12 8.46
CA ASN A 21 -21.77 1.31 8.91
C ASN A 21 -21.63 -0.19 8.61
N SER A 22 -20.50 -0.63 8.03
CA SER A 22 -20.25 -2.03 7.70
C SER A 22 -20.35 -2.93 8.96
N PRO A 23 -20.84 -4.17 8.83
CA PRO A 23 -20.82 -5.15 9.90
C PRO A 23 -19.40 -5.57 10.28
N TYR A 24 -18.45 -5.47 9.35
CA TYR A 24 -17.04 -5.84 9.58
C TYR A 24 -16.35 -4.81 10.49
N LYS A 25 -15.81 -5.27 11.62
CA LYS A 25 -15.12 -4.43 12.61
C LYS A 25 -13.60 -4.52 12.52
N ASN A 26 -13.11 -5.61 11.96
CA ASN A 26 -11.70 -5.95 11.81
C ASN A 26 -11.50 -6.82 10.56
N PHE A 27 -10.26 -7.12 10.22
CA PHE A 27 -9.98 -7.94 9.02
C PHE A 27 -10.36 -9.42 9.21
N LYS A 28 -10.38 -9.92 10.44
CA LYS A 28 -10.85 -11.30 10.72
C LYS A 28 -12.31 -11.50 10.33
N ASP A 29 -13.16 -10.50 10.56
CA ASP A 29 -14.59 -10.56 10.17
C ASP A 29 -14.71 -10.69 8.63
N VAL A 30 -13.90 -9.92 7.89
CA VAL A 30 -13.84 -9.98 6.41
C VAL A 30 -13.40 -11.38 5.95
N VAL A 31 -12.34 -11.92 6.57
CA VAL A 31 -11.82 -13.26 6.26
C VAL A 31 -12.86 -14.34 6.53
N ALA A 32 -13.59 -14.24 7.64
CA ALA A 32 -14.66 -15.19 7.97
C ALA A 32 -15.78 -15.15 6.92
N ALA A 33 -16.26 -13.98 6.54
CA ALA A 33 -17.25 -13.80 5.49
C ALA A 33 -16.75 -14.34 4.13
N TYR A 34 -15.51 -14.04 3.77
CA TYR A 34 -14.89 -14.53 2.55
C TYR A 34 -14.79 -16.07 2.53
N LYS A 35 -14.36 -16.70 3.61
CA LYS A 35 -14.26 -18.17 3.70
C LYS A 35 -15.62 -18.85 3.60
N ALA A 36 -16.66 -18.22 4.15
CA ALA A 36 -18.04 -18.72 4.03
C ALA A 36 -18.58 -18.59 2.60
N ASN A 37 -18.31 -17.47 1.93
CA ASN A 37 -18.70 -17.22 0.54
C ASN A 37 -17.75 -16.19 -0.11
N PRO A 38 -16.76 -16.62 -0.91
CA PRO A 38 -15.80 -15.70 -1.55
C PRO A 38 -16.44 -14.61 -2.41
N LYS A 39 -17.60 -14.90 -3.02
CA LYS A 39 -18.32 -13.94 -3.87
C LYS A 39 -19.02 -12.82 -3.08
N SER A 40 -19.21 -13.00 -1.77
CA SER A 40 -19.86 -12.00 -0.91
C SER A 40 -18.94 -10.84 -0.52
N VAL A 41 -17.63 -10.98 -0.74
CA VAL A 41 -16.64 -9.96 -0.41
C VAL A 41 -15.97 -9.49 -1.71
N LYS A 42 -16.47 -8.36 -2.23
CA LYS A 42 -15.86 -7.68 -3.37
C LYS A 42 -14.93 -6.58 -2.87
N MET A 43 -13.76 -6.48 -3.46
CA MET A 43 -12.71 -5.53 -3.10
C MET A 43 -12.56 -4.45 -4.15
N ALA A 44 -12.72 -3.18 -3.77
CA ALA A 44 -12.40 -2.04 -4.62
C ALA A 44 -10.93 -1.66 -4.52
N GLY A 45 -10.39 -1.11 -5.58
CA GLY A 45 -9.11 -0.40 -5.60
C GLY A 45 -9.07 0.61 -6.73
N GLY A 46 -8.33 1.71 -6.54
CA GLY A 46 -8.21 2.83 -7.49
C GLY A 46 -7.19 2.60 -8.61
N SER A 47 -6.79 1.37 -8.85
CA SER A 47 -5.76 1.01 -9.82
C SER A 47 -6.03 -0.34 -10.48
N VAL A 48 -5.36 -0.60 -11.61
CA VAL A 48 -5.57 -1.83 -12.39
C VAL A 48 -5.23 -3.09 -11.59
N ARG A 49 -5.82 -4.22 -11.98
CA ARG A 49 -5.50 -5.53 -11.40
C ARG A 49 -3.99 -5.80 -11.48
N GLY A 50 -3.42 -6.19 -10.34
CA GLY A 50 -1.99 -6.48 -10.19
C GLY A 50 -1.12 -5.28 -9.83
N SER A 51 -1.70 -4.11 -9.66
CA SER A 51 -1.01 -2.98 -9.05
C SER A 51 -1.16 -3.00 -7.52
N MET A 52 -0.68 -1.94 -6.87
CA MET A 52 -0.58 -1.84 -5.41
C MET A 52 -1.87 -2.22 -4.68
N ASP A 53 -3.01 -1.64 -5.05
CA ASP A 53 -4.27 -1.85 -4.34
C ASP A 53 -4.72 -3.31 -4.39
N HIS A 54 -4.55 -3.95 -5.56
CA HIS A 54 -4.85 -5.38 -5.70
C HIS A 54 -3.88 -6.23 -4.87
N LEU A 55 -2.59 -5.93 -4.91
CA LEU A 55 -1.56 -6.70 -4.21
C LEU A 55 -1.73 -6.65 -2.69
N ILE A 56 -2.03 -5.48 -2.11
CA ILE A 56 -2.28 -5.32 -0.68
C ILE A 56 -3.38 -6.29 -0.22
N GLY A 57 -4.53 -6.27 -0.90
CA GLY A 57 -5.64 -7.14 -0.56
C GLY A 57 -5.32 -8.63 -0.79
N ALA A 58 -4.72 -8.96 -1.94
CA ALA A 58 -4.34 -10.34 -2.27
C ALA A 58 -3.38 -10.94 -1.22
N LEU A 59 -2.36 -10.19 -0.82
CA LEU A 59 -1.43 -10.60 0.24
C LEU A 59 -2.13 -10.79 1.58
N ALA A 60 -3.06 -9.90 1.94
CA ALA A 60 -3.80 -10.02 3.19
C ALA A 60 -4.70 -11.27 3.22
N PHE A 61 -5.37 -11.60 2.13
CA PHE A 61 -6.17 -12.82 2.03
C PHE A 61 -5.29 -14.08 1.99
N GLN A 62 -4.15 -14.04 1.29
CA GLN A 62 -3.20 -15.14 1.25
C GLN A 62 -2.66 -15.47 2.65
N GLU A 63 -2.24 -14.45 3.40
CA GLU A 63 -1.76 -14.63 4.77
C GLU A 63 -2.85 -15.15 5.71
N ALA A 64 -4.11 -14.85 5.41
CA ALA A 64 -5.26 -15.41 6.12
C ALA A 64 -5.60 -16.86 5.71
N GLY A 65 -4.78 -17.51 4.88
CA GLY A 65 -5.01 -18.86 4.37
C GLY A 65 -6.20 -18.94 3.43
N ALA A 66 -6.51 -17.87 2.71
CA ALA A 66 -7.52 -17.81 1.66
C ALA A 66 -6.84 -17.82 0.28
N ASP A 67 -7.54 -18.32 -0.75
CA ASP A 67 -7.04 -18.31 -2.11
C ASP A 67 -7.15 -16.89 -2.69
N PRO A 68 -6.02 -16.17 -2.90
CA PRO A 68 -6.06 -14.80 -3.40
C PRO A 68 -6.65 -14.67 -4.81
N ASN A 69 -6.64 -15.76 -5.59
CA ASN A 69 -7.15 -15.78 -6.97
C ASN A 69 -8.67 -15.71 -7.02
N LYS A 70 -9.34 -16.13 -5.96
CA LYS A 70 -10.80 -16.06 -5.83
C LYS A 70 -11.31 -14.71 -5.32
N VAL A 71 -10.41 -13.78 -4.97
CA VAL A 71 -10.78 -12.43 -4.53
C VAL A 71 -11.34 -11.65 -5.71
N VAL A 72 -12.61 -11.24 -5.59
CA VAL A 72 -13.28 -10.41 -6.59
C VAL A 72 -12.76 -8.98 -6.45
N TYR A 73 -11.77 -8.62 -7.25
CA TYR A 73 -11.24 -7.26 -7.30
C TYR A 73 -11.91 -6.45 -8.41
N ILE A 74 -12.45 -5.29 -8.05
CA ILE A 74 -13.06 -4.33 -8.97
C ILE A 74 -12.12 -3.13 -9.10
N PRO A 75 -11.43 -2.96 -10.23
CA PRO A 75 -10.57 -1.83 -10.47
C PRO A 75 -11.39 -0.59 -10.84
N TYR A 76 -11.06 0.54 -10.22
CA TYR A 76 -11.56 1.86 -10.60
C TYR A 76 -10.40 2.71 -11.13
N ASP A 77 -10.70 3.76 -11.90
CA ASP A 77 -9.66 4.62 -12.51
C ASP A 77 -8.93 5.51 -11.50
N ALA A 78 -9.44 5.64 -10.28
CA ALA A 78 -8.83 6.44 -9.21
C ALA A 78 -9.39 6.07 -7.83
N GLY A 79 -8.66 6.38 -6.76
CA GLY A 79 -9.03 6.10 -5.38
C GLY A 79 -10.39 6.70 -4.97
N GLY A 80 -10.71 7.92 -5.42
CA GLY A 80 -12.03 8.54 -5.15
C GLY A 80 -13.21 7.78 -5.74
N LYS A 81 -13.05 7.18 -6.95
CA LYS A 81 -14.09 6.32 -7.55
C LYS A 81 -14.20 4.99 -6.81
N ALA A 82 -13.09 4.41 -6.39
CA ALA A 82 -13.08 3.19 -5.59
C ALA A 82 -13.76 3.40 -4.23
N LEU A 83 -13.51 4.55 -3.58
CA LEU A 83 -14.20 4.95 -2.36
C LEU A 83 -15.72 5.10 -2.59
N ALA A 84 -16.15 5.71 -3.70
CA ALA A 84 -17.55 5.80 -4.04
C ALA A 84 -18.19 4.41 -4.23
N GLY A 85 -17.51 3.48 -4.88
CA GLY A 85 -17.95 2.08 -5.02
C GLY A 85 -18.10 1.37 -3.67
N LEU A 86 -17.22 1.65 -2.70
CA LEU A 86 -17.38 1.16 -1.33
C LEU A 86 -18.60 1.77 -0.64
N LEU A 87 -18.76 3.09 -0.72
CA LEU A 87 -19.84 3.82 -0.01
C LEU A 87 -21.22 3.52 -0.58
N SER A 88 -21.32 3.20 -1.88
CA SER A 88 -22.58 2.76 -2.52
C SER A 88 -22.96 1.31 -2.17
N GLY A 89 -22.05 0.54 -1.57
CA GLY A 89 -22.25 -0.88 -1.25
C GLY A 89 -21.98 -1.83 -2.43
N GLU A 90 -21.51 -1.33 -3.58
CA GLU A 90 -21.10 -2.16 -4.72
C GLU A 90 -19.95 -3.09 -4.33
N THR A 91 -19.05 -2.60 -3.47
CA THR A 91 -17.96 -3.39 -2.88
C THR A 91 -18.05 -3.37 -1.35
N GLN A 92 -17.50 -4.39 -0.70
CA GLN A 92 -17.55 -4.55 0.75
C GLN A 92 -16.30 -4.05 1.44
N ILE A 93 -15.17 -4.07 0.73
CA ILE A 93 -13.89 -3.57 1.23
C ILE A 93 -13.21 -2.69 0.16
N LEU A 94 -12.40 -1.76 0.63
CA LEU A 94 -11.51 -0.94 -0.18
C LEU A 94 -10.07 -1.27 0.22
N SER A 95 -9.24 -1.58 -0.76
CA SER A 95 -7.80 -1.77 -0.62
C SER A 95 -7.08 -0.61 -1.31
N THR A 96 -6.28 0.15 -0.60
CA THR A 96 -5.62 1.36 -1.10
C THR A 96 -4.45 1.79 -0.21
N GLY A 97 -3.81 2.93 -0.49
CA GLY A 97 -2.84 3.56 0.41
C GLY A 97 -3.52 4.16 1.64
N LEU A 98 -2.84 4.10 2.81
CA LEU A 98 -3.36 4.70 4.05
C LEU A 98 -3.66 6.20 3.86
N GLY A 99 -2.76 6.92 3.16
CA GLY A 99 -2.92 8.34 2.89
C GLY A 99 -4.21 8.70 2.17
N GLU A 100 -4.70 7.82 1.29
CA GLU A 100 -5.94 8.08 0.53
C GLU A 100 -7.20 8.01 1.37
N VAL A 101 -7.23 7.16 2.41
CA VAL A 101 -8.41 6.98 3.27
C VAL A 101 -8.37 7.83 4.54
N MET A 102 -7.23 8.47 4.84
CA MET A 102 -7.12 9.35 6.01
C MET A 102 -8.11 10.53 5.97
N GLY A 103 -8.35 11.10 4.78
CA GLY A 103 -9.32 12.19 4.58
C GLY A 103 -10.79 11.76 4.62
N ALA A 104 -11.07 10.45 4.60
CA ALA A 104 -12.44 9.91 4.55
C ALA A 104 -12.83 9.14 5.83
N ARG A 105 -12.13 9.34 6.95
CA ARG A 105 -12.35 8.59 8.20
C ARG A 105 -13.71 8.78 8.86
N ASP A 106 -14.43 9.81 8.51
CA ASP A 106 -15.82 10.03 8.88
C ASP A 106 -16.76 9.05 8.17
N GLN A 107 -16.44 8.65 6.95
CA GLN A 107 -17.23 7.78 6.07
C GLN A 107 -16.79 6.31 6.11
N VAL A 108 -15.52 6.05 6.43
CA VAL A 108 -14.94 4.71 6.45
C VAL A 108 -14.36 4.33 7.81
N ARG A 109 -14.23 3.03 8.03
CA ARG A 109 -13.41 2.45 9.09
C ARG A 109 -12.23 1.75 8.47
N ILE A 110 -11.00 2.16 8.84
CA ILE A 110 -9.77 1.46 8.44
C ILE A 110 -9.62 0.27 9.39
N ILE A 111 -9.71 -0.94 8.87
CA ILE A 111 -9.71 -2.18 9.65
C ILE A 111 -8.36 -2.88 9.71
N GLY A 112 -7.37 -2.42 8.95
CA GLY A 112 -6.01 -2.94 9.02
C GLY A 112 -5.08 -2.22 8.06
N ILE A 113 -3.83 -2.04 8.49
CA ILE A 113 -2.75 -1.51 7.66
C ILE A 113 -1.59 -2.50 7.56
N THR A 114 -0.83 -2.40 6.48
CA THR A 114 0.33 -3.28 6.20
C THR A 114 1.62 -2.80 6.86
N ALA A 115 1.53 -1.94 7.86
CA ALA A 115 2.68 -1.48 8.62
C ALA A 115 3.12 -2.53 9.66
N PRO A 116 4.42 -2.64 9.98
CA PRO A 116 4.92 -3.57 11.00
C PRO A 116 4.45 -3.20 12.43
N LYS A 117 4.09 -1.93 12.63
CA LYS A 117 3.51 -1.35 13.85
C LYS A 117 2.61 -0.18 13.51
N ARG A 118 1.73 0.22 14.42
CA ARG A 118 0.86 1.39 14.21
C ARG A 118 1.68 2.63 13.85
N VAL A 119 1.16 3.44 12.95
CA VAL A 119 1.79 4.71 12.59
C VAL A 119 1.39 5.81 13.58
N SER A 120 2.35 6.68 13.90
CA SER A 120 2.15 7.75 14.91
C SER A 120 1.01 8.71 14.57
N ASP A 121 0.79 8.94 13.29
CA ASP A 121 -0.25 9.88 12.80
C ASP A 121 -1.65 9.24 12.70
N ALA A 122 -1.74 7.92 12.96
CA ALA A 122 -2.99 7.17 13.04
C ALA A 122 -2.89 6.06 14.11
N PRO A 123 -2.68 6.41 15.39
CA PRO A 123 -2.38 5.45 16.45
C PRO A 123 -3.56 4.54 16.81
N ASP A 124 -4.76 4.94 16.45
CA ASP A 124 -6.01 4.18 16.62
C ASP A 124 -6.23 3.12 15.52
N VAL A 125 -5.50 3.22 14.39
CA VAL A 125 -5.63 2.27 13.27
C VAL A 125 -4.82 1.01 13.55
N PRO A 126 -5.46 -0.18 13.60
CA PRO A 126 -4.75 -1.43 13.87
C PRO A 126 -3.91 -1.85 12.66
N THR A 127 -2.83 -2.59 12.90
CA THR A 127 -2.11 -3.27 11.83
C THR A 127 -2.76 -4.63 11.53
N LEU A 128 -2.50 -5.18 10.33
CA LEU A 128 -2.86 -6.56 10.03
C LEU A 128 -2.06 -7.53 10.90
N LYS A 129 -0.81 -7.19 11.22
CA LYS A 129 0.07 -7.98 12.08
C LYS A 129 -0.49 -8.14 13.51
N GLU A 130 -1.03 -7.08 14.11
CA GLU A 130 -1.70 -7.14 15.42
C GLU A 130 -2.91 -8.08 15.42
N GLN A 131 -3.51 -8.31 14.25
CA GLN A 131 -4.64 -9.23 14.08
C GLN A 131 -4.22 -10.67 13.74
N GLY A 132 -2.89 -10.93 13.65
CA GLY A 132 -2.33 -12.25 13.36
C GLY A 132 -2.03 -12.51 11.90
N PHE A 133 -2.05 -11.45 11.04
CA PHE A 133 -1.71 -11.52 9.62
C PHE A 133 -0.42 -10.74 9.37
N ASP A 134 0.72 -11.43 9.19
CA ASP A 134 2.04 -10.77 9.02
C ASP A 134 2.24 -10.26 7.60
N VAL A 135 1.37 -9.34 7.17
CA VAL A 135 1.47 -8.65 5.89
C VAL A 135 2.20 -7.33 6.07
N GLN A 136 3.33 -7.19 5.42
CA GLN A 136 4.10 -5.95 5.41
C GLN A 136 4.27 -5.49 3.96
N PHE A 137 3.72 -4.34 3.64
CA PHE A 137 3.82 -3.73 2.33
C PHE A 137 3.90 -2.21 2.46
N VAL A 138 4.83 -1.60 1.75
CA VAL A 138 5.00 -0.15 1.69
C VAL A 138 5.07 0.30 0.24
N ASN A 139 4.19 1.21 -0.14
CA ASN A 139 4.26 1.89 -1.42
C ASN A 139 5.23 3.07 -1.29
N TRP A 140 6.49 2.84 -1.60
CA TRP A 140 7.53 3.85 -1.49
C TRP A 140 7.58 4.80 -2.68
N ARG A 141 8.06 6.01 -2.45
CA ARG A 141 8.37 7.01 -3.49
C ARG A 141 9.84 7.40 -3.40
N GLY A 142 10.47 7.58 -4.56
CA GLY A 142 11.88 7.97 -4.64
C GLY A 142 12.18 8.75 -5.91
N PHE A 143 13.35 9.37 -5.93
CA PHE A 143 13.85 10.15 -7.05
C PHE A 143 14.96 9.42 -7.78
N PHE A 144 14.92 9.54 -9.10
CA PHE A 144 15.90 8.98 -10.01
C PHE A 144 16.39 10.08 -10.97
N GLY A 145 17.66 10.02 -11.34
CA GLY A 145 18.26 10.87 -12.34
C GLY A 145 18.39 10.16 -13.68
N PRO A 146 18.67 10.92 -14.76
CA PRO A 146 18.94 10.35 -16.07
C PRO A 146 20.22 9.52 -16.08
N PRO A 147 20.40 8.64 -17.09
CA PRO A 147 21.66 7.93 -17.30
C PRO A 147 22.82 8.92 -17.43
N GLY A 148 23.96 8.56 -16.84
CA GLY A 148 25.16 9.41 -16.91
C GLY A 148 25.18 10.61 -15.94
N MET A 149 24.18 10.78 -15.09
CA MET A 149 24.21 11.83 -14.06
C MET A 149 25.49 11.75 -13.22
N SER A 150 26.14 12.91 -13.02
CA SER A 150 27.37 12.98 -12.24
C SER A 150 27.14 12.61 -10.78
N SER A 151 28.16 12.03 -10.13
CA SER A 151 28.10 11.74 -8.68
C SER A 151 27.95 13.02 -7.83
N GLY A 152 28.45 14.16 -8.33
CA GLY A 152 28.29 15.45 -7.69
C GLY A 152 26.86 15.94 -7.68
N ASP A 153 26.18 15.88 -8.83
CA ASP A 153 24.77 16.30 -8.96
C ASP A 153 23.85 15.37 -8.17
N LYS A 154 24.11 14.05 -8.24
CA LYS A 154 23.39 13.08 -7.42
C LYS A 154 23.46 13.44 -5.91
N LYS A 155 24.66 13.75 -5.40
CA LYS A 155 24.84 14.14 -3.99
C LYS A 155 24.12 15.45 -3.65
N LYS A 156 24.18 16.46 -4.54
CA LYS A 156 23.49 17.74 -4.36
C LYS A 156 21.98 17.55 -4.24
N ILE A 157 21.39 16.79 -5.17
CA ILE A 157 19.93 16.52 -5.16
C ILE A 157 19.53 15.68 -3.92
N ALA A 158 20.30 14.64 -3.60
CA ALA A 158 20.04 13.85 -2.40
C ALA A 158 20.06 14.70 -1.13
N LYS A 159 21.07 15.61 -0.99
CA LYS A 159 21.14 16.56 0.13
C LYS A 159 19.93 17.48 0.17
N MET A 160 19.55 18.08 -0.96
CA MET A 160 18.38 18.96 -1.07
C MET A 160 17.10 18.24 -0.60
N LEU A 161 16.87 17.01 -1.05
CA LEU A 161 15.73 16.18 -0.62
C LEU A 161 15.76 15.92 0.90
N GLY A 162 16.93 15.64 1.45
CA GLY A 162 17.11 15.47 2.90
C GLY A 162 16.88 16.75 3.70
N ASP A 163 17.21 17.91 3.15
CA ASP A 163 16.97 19.21 3.79
C ASP A 163 15.47 19.56 3.75
N VAL A 164 14.79 19.31 2.63
CA VAL A 164 13.33 19.46 2.51
C VAL A 164 12.59 18.64 3.56
N GLN A 165 13.01 17.40 3.83
CA GLN A 165 12.37 16.55 4.82
C GLN A 165 12.47 17.06 6.27
N LYS A 166 13.31 18.04 6.53
CA LYS A 166 13.45 18.68 7.85
C LYS A 166 12.57 19.92 8.02
N THR A 167 11.91 20.36 6.96
CA THR A 167 11.07 21.58 6.98
C THR A 167 9.71 21.32 7.64
N PRO A 168 9.13 22.34 8.30
CA PRO A 168 7.78 22.25 8.85
C PRO A 168 6.71 21.99 7.78
N GLU A 169 6.88 22.53 6.58
CA GLU A 169 5.97 22.35 5.43
C GLU A 169 5.93 20.89 4.99
N TRP A 170 7.09 20.23 4.88
CA TRP A 170 7.16 18.81 4.59
C TRP A 170 6.45 17.99 5.67
N GLU A 171 6.74 18.27 6.93
CA GLU A 171 6.14 17.54 8.04
C GLU A 171 4.61 17.69 8.07
N ALA A 172 4.08 18.88 7.75
CA ALA A 172 2.63 19.09 7.63
C ALA A 172 2.01 18.23 6.52
N VAL A 173 2.66 18.15 5.34
CA VAL A 173 2.20 17.32 4.22
C VAL A 173 2.30 15.84 4.59
N ARG A 174 3.41 15.42 5.17
CA ARG A 174 3.64 14.04 5.60
C ARG A 174 2.57 13.57 6.59
N LYS A 175 2.30 14.33 7.63
CA LYS A 175 1.29 14.02 8.66
C LYS A 175 -0.11 13.93 8.07
N ARG A 176 -0.49 14.90 7.24
CA ARG A 176 -1.81 14.91 6.60
C ARG A 176 -2.08 13.64 5.79
N ASN A 177 -1.04 13.06 5.19
CA ASN A 177 -1.14 11.85 4.39
C ASN A 177 -0.75 10.57 5.17
N ALA A 178 -0.44 10.66 6.45
CA ALA A 178 0.10 9.55 7.26
C ALA A 178 1.29 8.82 6.61
N TRP A 179 2.08 9.53 5.79
CA TRP A 179 3.28 8.98 5.17
C TRP A 179 4.38 8.80 6.20
N VAL A 180 5.27 7.85 5.95
CA VAL A 180 6.46 7.65 6.76
C VAL A 180 7.69 8.13 6.00
N ASN A 181 8.61 8.80 6.70
CA ASN A 181 9.91 9.16 6.14
C ASN A 181 10.77 7.90 6.02
N ILE A 182 11.20 7.60 4.81
CA ILE A 182 12.12 6.50 4.51
C ILE A 182 13.40 7.03 3.84
N TYR A 183 13.85 8.23 4.21
CA TYR A 183 15.00 8.86 3.56
C TYR A 183 16.21 7.94 3.47
N ASN A 184 16.43 7.41 2.29
CA ASN A 184 17.48 6.47 1.94
C ASN A 184 18.33 7.08 0.81
N PRO A 185 19.32 7.95 1.07
CA PRO A 185 20.14 8.50 0.01
C PRO A 185 21.18 7.50 -0.51
N ASP A 186 21.56 7.67 -1.79
CA ASP A 186 22.71 7.05 -2.45
C ASP A 186 22.73 5.51 -2.34
N LYS A 187 23.80 4.93 -1.76
CA LYS A 187 23.99 3.48 -1.62
C LYS A 187 22.88 2.81 -0.81
N LYS A 188 22.30 3.51 0.17
CA LYS A 188 21.17 2.99 0.95
C LYS A 188 19.94 2.78 0.09
N PHE A 189 19.69 3.71 -0.85
CA PHE A 189 18.57 3.56 -1.77
C PHE A 189 18.78 2.41 -2.76
N VAL A 190 19.99 2.25 -3.29
CA VAL A 190 20.32 1.10 -4.16
C VAL A 190 20.08 -0.22 -3.43
N LYS A 191 20.55 -0.35 -2.17
CA LYS A 191 20.32 -1.55 -1.37
C LYS A 191 18.82 -1.79 -1.12
N PHE A 192 18.08 -0.74 -0.79
CA PHE A 192 16.63 -0.80 -0.62
C PHE A 192 15.94 -1.31 -1.89
N LEU A 193 16.27 -0.75 -3.06
CA LEU A 193 15.72 -1.19 -4.35
C LEU A 193 16.00 -2.67 -4.64
N GLN A 194 17.21 -3.14 -4.34
CA GLN A 194 17.56 -4.55 -4.52
C GLN A 194 16.71 -5.47 -3.64
N THR A 195 16.43 -5.07 -2.40
CA THR A 195 15.54 -5.81 -1.49
C THR A 195 14.11 -5.81 -2.04
N GLN A 196 13.59 -4.63 -2.41
CA GLN A 196 12.23 -4.50 -2.96
C GLN A 196 12.04 -5.32 -4.25
N THR A 197 13.05 -5.34 -5.14
CA THR A 197 13.01 -6.16 -6.35
C THR A 197 12.88 -7.65 -6.02
N LYS A 198 13.62 -8.16 -5.05
CA LYS A 198 13.53 -9.57 -4.64
C LYS A 198 12.16 -9.92 -4.08
N GLU A 199 11.62 -9.06 -3.23
CA GLU A 199 10.28 -9.23 -2.64
C GLU A 199 9.19 -9.20 -3.73
N THR A 200 9.24 -8.23 -4.64
CA THR A 200 8.26 -8.09 -5.73
C THR A 200 8.31 -9.26 -6.71
N VAL A 201 9.51 -9.76 -7.05
CA VAL A 201 9.66 -10.96 -7.92
C VAL A 201 9.03 -12.18 -7.27
N SER A 202 9.18 -12.36 -5.96
CA SER A 202 8.52 -13.43 -5.22
C SER A 202 6.98 -13.36 -5.35
N TYR A 203 6.40 -12.17 -5.32
CA TYR A 203 4.96 -11.97 -5.51
C TYR A 203 4.50 -12.16 -6.96
N THR A 204 5.36 -11.86 -7.94
CA THR A 204 5.04 -12.01 -9.38
C THR A 204 5.03 -13.49 -9.79
N HIS A 205 5.84 -14.32 -9.16
CA HIS A 205 5.82 -15.77 -9.40
C HIS A 205 4.52 -16.43 -8.92
N LEU A 206 3.83 -15.87 -7.94
CA LEU A 206 2.47 -16.31 -7.57
C LEU A 206 1.46 -16.11 -8.72
N ARG A 207 1.72 -15.14 -9.63
CA ARG A 207 0.91 -14.89 -10.84
C ARG A 207 1.25 -15.81 -12.01
N ALA A 208 2.50 -16.22 -12.16
CA ALA A 208 2.95 -17.01 -13.32
C ALA A 208 2.33 -18.41 -13.37
N HIS A 209 1.84 -18.93 -12.25
CA HIS A 209 1.09 -20.19 -12.21
C HIS A 209 -0.36 -20.06 -12.71
N GLU A 210 -0.87 -18.83 -12.96
CA GLU A 210 -2.25 -18.61 -13.42
C GLU A 210 -2.42 -18.65 -14.94
N THR A 211 -1.34 -18.56 -15.72
CA THR A 211 -1.40 -18.47 -17.19
C THR A 211 -1.20 -19.81 -17.90
N THR A 212 -1.17 -20.92 -17.18
CA THR A 212 -0.96 -22.24 -17.79
C THR A 212 -2.17 -23.17 -17.61
N VAL A 213 -3.37 -22.66 -17.87
CA VAL A 213 -4.55 -23.49 -18.11
C VAL A 213 -5.28 -22.93 -19.33
N TYR A 214 -4.91 -23.41 -20.49
CA TYR A 214 -5.75 -23.47 -21.68
C TYR A 214 -5.94 -24.94 -22.04
#